data_26d38cbeae1dbba1e53760478bcc287c
#
_entry.id   26d38cbeae1dbba1e53760478bcc287c
#
_cell.length_a   1.000
_cell.length_b   1.000
_cell.length_c   1.000
_cell.angle_alpha   90.00
_cell.angle_beta   90.00
_cell.angle_gamma   90.00
#
_symmetry.space_group_name_H-M   'P 1'
#
loop_
_entity.id
_entity.type
_entity.pdbx_description
1 polymer ?
#
loop_
_entity_poly.entity_id
_entity_poly.type
_entity_poly.pdbx_seq_one_letter_code
_entity_poly.pdbx_strand_id
1 'polypeptide(L)'
;MRLSLNTRGVGDVTIVRCTGRIVAGGETESLRDHVSGLLQDRRDIVLHLGEVVFIDSSGLGTLVRLLTTTRRVRGDLKLCNVPPDVHKVLKMTNLITLFDTHESEEGAVLAFYSRNTTPGRVAFAGLNVLCVDQSADVLAYLRELLRGAGYNVLTNSNLHDSLILSRATRPGLLILGPNLMASPGTQQAFRAACATVPVVELGNEFSTLDAGQAASELLEKVRAHLHSQGGVAS
;
A
#
# COMPACT_ATOMS: atom_id res chain seq x y z
N MET A 1 -9.00 -23.65 -15.51
CA MET A 1 -8.37 -23.18 -14.24
C MET A 1 -9.32 -22.15 -13.65
N ARG A 2 -9.83 -22.38 -12.43
CA ARG A 2 -10.75 -21.45 -11.76
C ARG A 2 -10.01 -20.16 -11.35
N LEU A 3 -10.77 -19.10 -11.13
CA LEU A 3 -10.23 -17.85 -10.60
C LEU A 3 -9.81 -18.05 -9.14
N SER A 4 -8.60 -17.62 -8.81
CA SER A 4 -8.06 -17.52 -7.45
C SER A 4 -7.69 -16.08 -7.18
N LEU A 5 -7.99 -15.61 -5.99
CA LEU A 5 -7.74 -14.24 -5.55
C LEU A 5 -6.85 -14.27 -4.31
N ASN A 6 -5.77 -13.51 -4.36
CA ASN A 6 -4.88 -13.32 -3.23
C ASN A 6 -4.77 -11.82 -2.94
N THR A 7 -4.95 -11.43 -1.68
CA THR A 7 -5.02 -10.03 -1.28
C THR A 7 -3.92 -9.68 -0.29
N ARG A 8 -3.28 -8.53 -0.51
CA ARG A 8 -2.34 -7.93 0.45
C ARG A 8 -2.45 -6.41 0.47
N GLY A 9 -2.12 -5.81 1.60
CA GLY A 9 -2.10 -4.37 1.76
C GLY A 9 -0.69 -3.80 1.59
N VAL A 10 -0.59 -2.67 0.89
CA VAL A 10 0.63 -1.88 0.76
C VAL A 10 0.29 -0.45 1.20
N GLY A 11 0.46 -0.16 2.47
CA GLY A 11 -0.06 1.06 3.08
C GLY A 11 -1.59 1.12 3.00
N ASP A 12 -2.12 2.19 2.40
CA ASP A 12 -3.56 2.39 2.21
C ASP A 12 -4.09 1.75 0.92
N VAL A 13 -3.22 1.23 0.06
CA VAL A 13 -3.56 0.55 -1.20
C VAL A 13 -3.69 -0.95 -0.97
N THR A 14 -4.73 -1.56 -1.54
CA THR A 14 -4.92 -3.01 -1.51
C THR A 14 -4.65 -3.61 -2.88
N ILE A 15 -3.74 -4.58 -2.95
CA ILE A 15 -3.44 -5.32 -4.16
C ILE A 15 -4.21 -6.63 -4.12
N VAL A 16 -4.98 -6.89 -5.17
CA VAL A 16 -5.69 -8.16 -5.40
C VAL A 16 -5.06 -8.83 -6.61
N ARG A 17 -4.31 -9.91 -6.38
CA ARG A 17 -3.73 -10.74 -7.43
C ARG A 17 -4.75 -11.74 -7.93
N CYS A 18 -5.05 -11.67 -9.21
CA CYS A 18 -5.98 -12.57 -9.90
C CYS A 18 -5.19 -13.63 -10.67
N THR A 19 -5.49 -14.91 -10.44
CA THR A 19 -4.86 -16.05 -11.13
C THR A 19 -5.95 -16.90 -11.78
N GLY A 20 -5.82 -17.26 -13.06
CA GLY A 20 -6.76 -18.12 -13.76
C GLY A 20 -7.62 -17.40 -14.81
N ARG A 21 -8.93 -17.61 -14.82
CA ARG A 21 -9.85 -17.07 -15.82
C ARG A 21 -10.88 -16.16 -15.15
N ILE A 22 -11.21 -15.04 -15.82
CA ILE A 22 -12.28 -14.15 -15.35
C ILE A 22 -13.43 -14.28 -16.36
N VAL A 23 -14.36 -15.19 -16.09
CA VAL A 23 -15.46 -15.56 -17.00
C VAL A 23 -16.81 -15.52 -16.28
N ALA A 24 -17.90 -15.51 -17.08
CA ALA A 24 -19.26 -15.53 -16.56
C ALA A 24 -19.49 -16.65 -15.53
N GLY A 25 -20.26 -16.35 -14.50
CA GLY A 25 -20.62 -17.28 -13.43
C GLY A 25 -19.88 -17.01 -12.13
N GLY A 26 -19.50 -18.08 -11.41
CA GLY A 26 -18.90 -18.00 -10.09
C GLY A 26 -17.60 -17.20 -10.00
N GLU A 27 -16.82 -17.13 -11.09
CA GLU A 27 -15.57 -16.38 -11.14
C GLU A 27 -15.81 -14.86 -11.07
N THR A 28 -16.74 -14.34 -11.87
CA THR A 28 -17.11 -12.91 -11.85
C THR A 28 -17.83 -12.53 -10.57
N GLU A 29 -18.64 -13.42 -10.00
CA GLU A 29 -19.30 -13.22 -8.70
C GLU A 29 -18.27 -13.17 -7.58
N SER A 30 -17.35 -14.13 -7.54
CA SER A 30 -16.28 -14.21 -6.54
C SER A 30 -15.40 -12.95 -6.56
N LEU A 31 -15.00 -12.49 -7.75
CA LEU A 31 -14.19 -11.27 -7.89
C LEU A 31 -14.95 -10.04 -7.39
N ARG A 32 -16.23 -9.91 -7.76
CA ARG A 32 -17.08 -8.80 -7.34
C ARG A 32 -17.28 -8.76 -5.83
N ASP A 33 -17.63 -9.89 -5.23
CA ASP A 33 -17.94 -9.98 -3.81
C ASP A 33 -16.67 -9.76 -2.98
N HIS A 34 -15.55 -10.30 -3.42
CA HIS A 34 -14.25 -10.08 -2.80
C HIS A 34 -13.86 -8.60 -2.76
N VAL A 35 -13.89 -7.92 -3.91
CA VAL A 35 -13.54 -6.49 -3.98
C VAL A 35 -14.56 -5.64 -3.22
N SER A 36 -15.86 -5.97 -3.30
CA SER A 36 -16.90 -5.23 -2.55
C SER A 36 -16.72 -5.33 -1.04
N GLY A 37 -16.28 -6.48 -0.54
CA GLY A 37 -15.91 -6.66 0.86
C GLY A 37 -14.72 -5.77 1.28
N LEU A 38 -13.71 -5.68 0.43
CA LEU A 38 -12.54 -4.83 0.69
C LEU A 38 -12.89 -3.34 0.74
N LEU A 39 -13.87 -2.89 -0.04
CA LEU A 39 -14.28 -1.48 -0.11
C LEU A 39 -14.96 -0.96 1.15
N GLN A 40 -15.27 -1.81 2.12
CA GLN A 40 -15.77 -1.38 3.44
C GLN A 40 -14.71 -0.62 4.23
N ASP A 41 -13.45 -1.09 4.16
CA ASP A 41 -12.33 -0.53 4.94
C ASP A 41 -11.26 0.13 4.06
N ARG A 42 -11.20 -0.23 2.79
CA ARG A 42 -10.17 0.18 1.82
C ARG A 42 -10.82 0.82 0.61
N ARG A 43 -10.17 1.82 0.02
CA ARG A 43 -10.75 2.56 -1.12
C ARG A 43 -9.95 2.43 -2.39
N ASP A 44 -8.63 2.26 -2.27
CA ASP A 44 -7.72 2.24 -3.40
C ASP A 44 -7.28 0.79 -3.68
N ILE A 45 -7.65 0.29 -4.86
CA ILE A 45 -7.50 -1.12 -5.25
C ILE A 45 -6.59 -1.22 -6.49
N VAL A 46 -5.64 -2.13 -6.44
CA VAL A 46 -4.87 -2.59 -7.60
C VAL A 46 -5.29 -4.01 -7.94
N LEU A 47 -5.76 -4.24 -9.16
CA LEU A 47 -5.93 -5.60 -9.68
C LEU A 47 -4.67 -6.01 -10.44
N HIS A 48 -3.95 -6.98 -9.95
CA HIS A 48 -2.82 -7.59 -10.65
C HIS A 48 -3.34 -8.73 -11.53
N LEU A 49 -3.21 -8.56 -12.85
CA LEU A 49 -3.76 -9.49 -13.84
C LEU A 49 -2.70 -10.39 -14.49
N GLY A 50 -1.44 -10.33 -14.06
CA GLY A 50 -0.32 -11.01 -14.72
C GLY A 50 -0.46 -12.53 -14.87
N GLU A 51 -1.30 -13.16 -14.06
CA GLU A 51 -1.58 -14.59 -14.10
C GLU A 51 -3.00 -14.91 -14.62
N VAL A 52 -3.69 -13.90 -15.21
CA VAL A 52 -4.97 -14.08 -15.87
C VAL A 52 -4.75 -14.59 -17.29
N VAL A 53 -5.19 -15.80 -17.57
CA VAL A 53 -4.98 -16.46 -18.86
C VAL A 53 -6.10 -16.21 -19.85
N PHE A 54 -7.28 -15.76 -19.38
CA PHE A 54 -8.43 -15.48 -20.26
C PHE A 54 -9.46 -14.60 -19.56
N ILE A 55 -10.10 -13.72 -20.32
CA ILE A 55 -11.23 -12.90 -19.90
C ILE A 55 -12.29 -12.88 -20.97
N ASP A 56 -13.58 -13.09 -20.61
CA ASP A 56 -14.72 -12.94 -21.51
C ASP A 56 -15.43 -11.58 -21.36
N SER A 57 -16.50 -11.36 -22.12
CA SER A 57 -17.28 -10.13 -22.05
C SER A 57 -17.89 -9.86 -20.66
N SER A 58 -18.27 -10.90 -19.93
CA SER A 58 -18.78 -10.78 -18.55
C SER A 58 -17.68 -10.38 -17.58
N GLY A 59 -16.48 -10.94 -17.76
CA GLY A 59 -15.28 -10.54 -17.03
C GLY A 59 -14.94 -9.07 -17.26
N LEU A 60 -14.93 -8.62 -18.52
CA LEU A 60 -14.71 -7.21 -18.86
C LEU A 60 -15.76 -6.30 -18.22
N GLY A 61 -17.04 -6.67 -18.31
CA GLY A 61 -18.12 -5.94 -17.64
C GLY A 61 -17.96 -5.88 -16.14
N THR A 62 -17.43 -6.94 -15.53
CA THR A 62 -17.13 -6.97 -14.10
C THR A 62 -16.01 -5.99 -13.75
N LEU A 63 -14.92 -5.93 -14.50
CA LEU A 63 -13.85 -4.94 -14.26
C LEU A 63 -14.39 -3.50 -14.30
N VAL A 64 -15.23 -3.16 -15.31
CA VAL A 64 -15.86 -1.83 -15.42
C VAL A 64 -16.76 -1.54 -14.22
N ARG A 65 -17.54 -2.52 -13.80
CA ARG A 65 -18.42 -2.39 -12.61
C ARG A 65 -17.61 -2.15 -11.34
N LEU A 66 -16.51 -2.88 -11.14
CA LEU A 66 -15.62 -2.71 -10.00
C LEU A 66 -15.02 -1.31 -9.98
N LEU A 67 -14.51 -0.81 -11.11
CA LEU A 67 -14.01 0.55 -11.23
C LEU A 67 -15.06 1.58 -10.82
N THR A 68 -16.28 1.43 -11.34
CA THR A 68 -17.40 2.34 -11.03
C THR A 68 -17.77 2.29 -9.54
N THR A 69 -17.82 1.09 -8.96
CA THR A 69 -18.14 0.90 -7.54
C THR A 69 -17.08 1.52 -6.65
N THR A 70 -15.81 1.31 -6.96
CA THR A 70 -14.68 1.88 -6.22
C THR A 70 -14.70 3.41 -6.27
N ARG A 71 -14.99 4.01 -7.43
CA ARG A 71 -15.11 5.47 -7.58
C ARG A 71 -16.28 6.06 -6.80
N ARG A 72 -17.38 5.32 -6.63
CA ARG A 72 -18.53 5.77 -5.82
C ARG A 72 -18.17 5.98 -4.35
N VAL A 73 -17.27 5.18 -3.80
CA VAL A 73 -16.77 5.33 -2.42
C VAL A 73 -15.55 6.28 -2.33
N ARG A 74 -15.31 7.09 -3.36
CA ARG A 74 -14.19 8.05 -3.47
C ARG A 74 -12.81 7.39 -3.47
N GLY A 75 -12.73 6.12 -3.87
CA GLY A 75 -11.50 5.40 -4.18
C GLY A 75 -11.21 5.39 -5.68
N ASP A 76 -10.23 4.60 -6.08
CA ASP A 76 -9.95 4.30 -7.48
C ASP A 76 -9.48 2.85 -7.63
N LEU A 77 -9.57 2.34 -8.87
CA LEU A 77 -9.12 1.00 -9.22
C LEU A 77 -8.16 1.10 -10.39
N LYS A 78 -6.98 0.55 -10.21
CA LYS A 78 -5.93 0.48 -11.23
C LYS A 78 -5.65 -0.97 -11.60
N LEU A 79 -5.16 -1.17 -12.83
CA LEU A 79 -4.72 -2.49 -13.30
C LEU A 79 -3.20 -2.52 -13.37
N CYS A 80 -2.59 -3.63 -13.01
CA CYS A 80 -1.17 -3.83 -13.27
C CYS A 80 -0.86 -5.19 -13.87
N ASN A 81 0.28 -5.30 -14.53
CA ASN A 81 0.77 -6.53 -15.18
C ASN A 81 -0.29 -7.14 -16.10
N VAL A 82 -0.97 -6.31 -16.92
CA VAL A 82 -2.03 -6.78 -17.81
C VAL A 82 -1.41 -7.65 -18.92
N PRO A 83 -1.79 -8.96 -19.04
CA PRO A 83 -1.24 -9.83 -20.09
C PRO A 83 -1.57 -9.29 -21.49
N PRO A 84 -0.70 -9.55 -22.51
CA PRO A 84 -0.89 -9.05 -23.86
C PRO A 84 -2.26 -9.38 -24.46
N ASP A 85 -2.76 -10.59 -24.25
CA ASP A 85 -4.06 -11.02 -24.78
C ASP A 85 -5.22 -10.26 -24.11
N VAL A 86 -5.18 -10.08 -22.80
CA VAL A 86 -6.18 -9.29 -22.06
C VAL A 86 -6.09 -7.82 -22.47
N HIS A 87 -4.88 -7.28 -22.61
CA HIS A 87 -4.66 -5.92 -23.07
C HIS A 87 -5.21 -5.69 -24.49
N LYS A 88 -5.01 -6.66 -25.40
CA LYS A 88 -5.56 -6.62 -26.75
C LYS A 88 -7.10 -6.56 -26.73
N VAL A 89 -7.75 -7.38 -25.92
CA VAL A 89 -9.21 -7.37 -25.78
C VAL A 89 -9.70 -6.05 -25.20
N LEU A 90 -9.07 -5.52 -24.18
CA LEU A 90 -9.39 -4.20 -23.59
C LEU A 90 -9.26 -3.07 -24.63
N LYS A 91 -8.25 -3.14 -25.51
CA LYS A 91 -8.08 -2.19 -26.62
C LYS A 91 -9.18 -2.33 -27.67
N MET A 92 -9.47 -3.54 -28.12
CA MET A 92 -10.48 -3.80 -29.16
C MET A 92 -11.88 -3.36 -28.73
N THR A 93 -12.18 -3.45 -27.44
CA THR A 93 -13.45 -3.00 -26.84
C THR A 93 -13.43 -1.53 -26.41
N ASN A 94 -12.32 -0.82 -26.61
CA ASN A 94 -12.08 0.56 -26.18
C ASN A 94 -12.18 0.76 -24.66
N LEU A 95 -12.18 -0.32 -23.88
CA LEU A 95 -12.25 -0.26 -22.41
C LEU A 95 -10.92 0.15 -21.76
N ILE A 96 -9.81 0.01 -22.49
CA ILE A 96 -8.47 0.37 -21.97
C ILE A 96 -8.39 1.83 -21.50
N THR A 97 -9.16 2.73 -22.14
CA THR A 97 -9.19 4.16 -21.83
C THR A 97 -9.85 4.48 -20.48
N LEU A 98 -10.62 3.54 -19.93
CA LEU A 98 -11.29 3.71 -18.65
C LEU A 98 -10.35 3.44 -17.46
N PHE A 99 -9.33 2.60 -17.70
CA PHE A 99 -8.44 2.11 -16.67
C PHE A 99 -7.07 2.80 -16.71
N ASP A 100 -6.54 3.09 -15.54
CA ASP A 100 -5.15 3.45 -15.35
C ASP A 100 -4.35 2.14 -15.23
N THR A 101 -3.51 1.85 -16.24
CA THR A 101 -2.77 0.59 -16.35
C THR A 101 -1.28 0.81 -16.13
N HIS A 102 -0.64 -0.10 -15.39
CA HIS A 102 0.76 -0.04 -15.03
C HIS A 102 1.47 -1.36 -15.34
N GLU A 103 2.75 -1.29 -15.64
CA GLU A 103 3.57 -2.48 -15.93
C GLU A 103 3.94 -3.27 -14.67
N SER A 104 3.83 -2.64 -13.49
CA SER A 104 4.21 -3.26 -12.21
C SER A 104 3.27 -2.84 -11.07
N GLU A 105 3.25 -3.65 -10.01
CA GLU A 105 2.56 -3.32 -8.75
C GLU A 105 3.12 -2.02 -8.15
N GLU A 106 4.45 -1.85 -8.17
CA GLU A 106 5.12 -0.65 -7.69
C GLU A 106 4.61 0.61 -8.41
N GLY A 107 4.57 0.58 -9.75
CA GLY A 107 4.05 1.69 -10.55
C GLY A 107 2.59 2.03 -10.23
N ALA A 108 1.74 1.01 -10.06
CA ALA A 108 0.33 1.20 -9.69
C ALA A 108 0.16 1.82 -8.30
N VAL A 109 0.93 1.36 -7.32
CA VAL A 109 0.92 1.91 -5.95
C VAL A 109 1.42 3.35 -5.94
N LEU A 110 2.56 3.62 -6.60
CA LEU A 110 3.13 4.97 -6.75
C LEU A 110 2.10 5.96 -7.32
N ALA A 111 1.32 5.55 -8.32
CA ALA A 111 0.32 6.39 -8.94
C ALA A 111 -0.83 6.80 -8.01
N PHE A 112 -1.15 6.02 -6.99
CA PHE A 112 -2.09 6.42 -5.95
C PHE A 112 -1.51 7.51 -5.04
N TYR A 113 -0.27 7.37 -4.62
CA TYR A 113 0.39 8.34 -3.74
C TYR A 113 0.75 9.65 -4.47
N SER A 114 1.10 9.60 -5.75
CA SER A 114 1.37 10.79 -6.57
C SER A 114 0.12 11.65 -6.79
N ARG A 115 -1.07 11.06 -6.85
CA ARG A 115 -2.34 11.81 -6.90
C ARG A 115 -2.64 12.58 -5.61
N ASN A 116 -2.16 12.10 -4.48
CA ASN A 116 -2.40 12.74 -3.19
C ASN A 116 -1.55 14.01 -2.98
N THR A 117 -0.59 14.30 -3.87
CA THR A 117 0.16 15.56 -3.91
C THR A 117 -0.56 16.67 -4.69
N THR A 118 -1.72 16.40 -5.30
CA THR A 118 -2.53 17.42 -5.97
C THR A 118 -3.31 18.26 -4.92
N PRO A 119 -3.30 19.61 -4.98
CA PRO A 119 -3.98 20.47 -4.02
C PRO A 119 -5.50 20.23 -4.05
N GLY A 120 -6.05 19.69 -2.98
CA GLY A 120 -7.50 19.45 -2.85
C GLY A 120 -7.89 18.24 -1.99
N ARG A 121 -7.02 17.25 -1.80
CA ARG A 121 -7.13 16.25 -0.73
C ARG A 121 -6.18 16.69 0.37
N VAL A 122 -6.65 16.83 1.58
CA VAL A 122 -5.91 17.31 2.75
C VAL A 122 -4.50 16.72 2.72
N ALA A 123 -3.54 17.51 2.22
CA ALA A 123 -2.14 17.27 2.50
C ALA A 123 -2.03 17.37 4.02
N PHE A 124 -1.86 16.25 4.70
CA PHE A 124 -1.52 16.31 6.11
C PHE A 124 -0.26 17.16 6.20
N ALA A 125 -0.35 18.29 6.89
CA ALA A 125 0.76 19.21 7.11
C ALA A 125 1.87 18.60 7.98
N GLY A 126 1.76 17.29 8.28
CA GLY A 126 2.67 16.54 9.12
C GLY A 126 3.71 15.75 8.32
N LEU A 127 4.83 15.48 8.98
CA LEU A 127 5.88 14.61 8.48
C LEU A 127 5.33 13.20 8.18
N ASN A 128 5.68 12.62 7.04
CA ASN A 128 5.37 11.24 6.71
C ASN A 128 6.27 10.30 7.52
N VAL A 129 5.67 9.45 8.35
CA VAL A 129 6.36 8.41 9.13
C VAL A 129 5.94 7.05 8.59
N LEU A 130 6.91 6.21 8.21
CA LEU A 130 6.66 4.84 7.80
C LEU A 130 7.07 3.89 8.93
N CYS A 131 6.08 3.18 9.47
CA CYS A 131 6.27 2.16 10.51
C CYS A 131 6.22 0.76 9.89
N VAL A 132 7.21 -0.07 10.20
CA VAL A 132 7.33 -1.43 9.68
C VAL A 132 7.53 -2.42 10.82
N ASP A 133 6.59 -3.34 11.01
CA ASP A 133 6.66 -4.45 11.97
C ASP A 133 5.73 -5.58 11.53
N GLN A 134 6.03 -6.83 11.87
CA GLN A 134 5.13 -7.95 11.54
C GLN A 134 3.91 -8.03 12.45
N SER A 135 3.98 -7.47 13.66
CA SER A 135 2.86 -7.45 14.60
C SER A 135 1.83 -6.39 14.22
N ALA A 136 0.61 -6.83 13.95
CA ALA A 136 -0.51 -5.94 13.68
C ALA A 136 -0.83 -5.02 14.87
N ASP A 137 -0.67 -5.53 16.09
CA ASP A 137 -0.91 -4.78 17.33
C ASP A 137 0.10 -3.66 17.53
N VAL A 138 1.40 -3.95 17.28
CA VAL A 138 2.45 -2.93 17.28
C VAL A 138 2.17 -1.84 16.24
N LEU A 139 1.81 -2.23 15.02
CA LEU A 139 1.48 -1.27 13.97
C LEU A 139 0.25 -0.43 14.29
N ALA A 140 -0.79 -1.03 14.89
CA ALA A 140 -1.98 -0.31 15.32
C ALA A 140 -1.65 0.70 16.42
N TYR A 141 -0.87 0.29 17.42
CA TYR A 141 -0.42 1.15 18.50
C TYR A 141 0.42 2.34 17.98
N LEU A 142 1.42 2.07 17.13
CA LEU A 142 2.25 3.11 16.52
C LEU A 142 1.41 4.10 15.69
N ARG A 143 0.43 3.60 14.95
CA ARG A 143 -0.46 4.42 14.14
C ARG A 143 -1.26 5.39 14.99
N GLU A 144 -1.90 4.88 16.06
CA GLU A 144 -2.70 5.71 16.97
C GLU A 144 -1.86 6.76 17.67
N LEU A 145 -0.74 6.34 18.26
CA LEU A 145 0.16 7.22 19.01
C LEU A 145 0.70 8.37 18.15
N LEU A 146 1.25 8.04 16.98
CA LEU A 146 1.90 9.03 16.13
C LEU A 146 0.89 9.92 15.40
N ARG A 147 -0.29 9.40 15.04
CA ARG A 147 -1.38 10.24 14.50
C ARG A 147 -1.89 11.22 15.56
N GLY A 148 -2.02 10.78 16.80
CA GLY A 148 -2.36 11.65 17.94
C GLY A 148 -1.33 12.76 18.16
N ALA A 149 -0.07 12.51 17.81
CA ALA A 149 1.02 13.49 17.85
C ALA A 149 1.13 14.37 16.58
N GLY A 150 0.22 14.20 15.58
CA GLY A 150 0.15 15.05 14.39
C GLY A 150 0.96 14.59 13.18
N TYR A 151 1.50 13.35 13.20
CA TYR A 151 2.24 12.78 12.08
C TYR A 151 1.33 12.10 11.07
N ASN A 152 1.75 12.09 9.79
CA ASN A 152 1.11 11.25 8.78
C ASN A 152 1.74 9.85 8.80
N VAL A 153 0.99 8.85 9.25
CA VAL A 153 1.53 7.52 9.54
C VAL A 153 1.08 6.49 8.52
N LEU A 154 2.06 5.87 7.89
CA LEU A 154 1.90 4.70 7.05
C LEU A 154 2.46 3.48 7.78
N THR A 155 1.78 2.37 7.68
CA THR A 155 2.19 1.12 8.34
C THR A 155 2.25 -0.01 7.33
N ASN A 156 3.24 -0.88 7.46
CA ASN A 156 3.34 -2.09 6.66
C ASN A 156 3.95 -3.25 7.46
N SER A 157 3.54 -4.48 7.13
CA SER A 157 3.96 -5.68 7.86
C SER A 157 5.18 -6.38 7.27
N ASN A 158 5.72 -5.93 6.13
CA ASN A 158 6.90 -6.54 5.53
C ASN A 158 7.80 -5.51 4.83
N LEU A 159 9.10 -5.82 4.78
CA LEU A 159 10.11 -4.93 4.20
C LEU A 159 10.00 -4.75 2.69
N HIS A 160 9.52 -5.76 1.96
CA HIS A 160 9.41 -5.66 0.50
C HIS A 160 8.40 -4.58 0.09
N ASP A 161 7.20 -4.63 0.67
CA ASP A 161 6.16 -3.63 0.40
C ASP A 161 6.51 -2.27 1.02
N SER A 162 7.25 -2.27 2.12
CA SER A 162 7.77 -1.04 2.74
C SER A 162 8.79 -0.33 1.84
N LEU A 163 9.54 -1.06 1.03
CA LEU A 163 10.40 -0.48 0.00
C LEU A 163 9.58 0.27 -1.06
N ILE A 164 8.47 -0.32 -1.51
CA ILE A 164 7.53 0.33 -2.45
C ILE A 164 6.98 1.63 -1.82
N LEU A 165 6.51 1.53 -0.57
CA LEU A 165 5.98 2.69 0.16
C LEU A 165 7.02 3.78 0.38
N SER A 166 8.25 3.42 0.76
CA SER A 166 9.32 4.39 0.96
C SER A 166 9.59 5.20 -0.30
N ARG A 167 9.63 4.55 -1.46
CA ARG A 167 9.80 5.22 -2.76
C ARG A 167 8.60 6.08 -3.14
N ALA A 168 7.38 5.59 -2.82
CA ALA A 168 6.13 6.27 -3.14
C ALA A 168 5.90 7.52 -2.31
N THR A 169 6.20 7.47 -1.01
CA THR A 169 5.76 8.48 -0.05
C THR A 169 6.90 9.35 0.47
N ARG A 170 8.16 8.97 0.19
CA ARG A 170 9.37 9.65 0.67
C ARG A 170 9.24 10.03 2.15
N PRO A 171 9.16 9.05 3.05
CA PRO A 171 8.98 9.33 4.47
C PRO A 171 10.16 10.14 5.01
N GLY A 172 9.88 11.07 5.91
CA GLY A 172 10.92 11.81 6.60
C GLY A 172 11.44 11.07 7.84
N LEU A 173 10.79 9.97 8.25
CA LEU A 173 11.20 9.12 9.35
C LEU A 173 10.75 7.67 9.12
N LEU A 174 11.60 6.73 9.48
CA LEU A 174 11.29 5.30 9.52
C LEU A 174 11.28 4.82 10.97
N ILE A 175 10.29 4.00 11.30
CA ILE A 175 10.26 3.27 12.57
C ILE A 175 10.23 1.78 12.25
N LEU A 176 11.25 1.07 12.69
CA LEU A 176 11.40 -0.37 12.47
C LEU A 176 11.16 -1.13 13.78
N GLY A 177 10.20 -2.03 13.75
CA GLY A 177 9.92 -2.90 14.89
C GLY A 177 10.93 -4.06 15.00
N PRO A 178 10.96 -4.75 16.15
CA PRO A 178 11.94 -5.79 16.44
C PRO A 178 11.72 -7.09 15.64
N ASN A 179 10.50 -7.32 15.15
CA ASN A 179 10.10 -8.60 14.56
C ASN A 179 10.17 -8.60 13.03
N LEU A 180 11.16 -7.92 12.44
CA LEU A 180 11.29 -7.84 10.99
C LEU A 180 12.06 -9.05 10.45
N MET A 181 11.34 -10.03 9.93
CA MET A 181 11.93 -11.13 9.17
C MET A 181 11.97 -10.79 7.67
N ALA A 182 13.18 -10.73 7.10
CA ALA A 182 13.35 -10.57 5.66
C ALA A 182 14.67 -11.21 5.23
N SER A 183 14.76 -11.57 3.94
CA SER A 183 16.01 -12.07 3.38
C SER A 183 17.12 -11.00 3.48
N PRO A 184 18.39 -11.41 3.60
CA PRO A 184 19.52 -10.45 3.65
C PRO A 184 19.52 -9.46 2.47
N GLY A 185 19.15 -9.92 1.27
CA GLY A 185 19.04 -9.07 0.08
C GLY A 185 17.95 -8.01 0.20
N THR A 186 16.78 -8.37 0.74
CA THR A 186 15.67 -7.41 0.98
C THR A 186 16.05 -6.39 2.03
N GLN A 187 16.71 -6.80 3.12
CA GLN A 187 17.20 -5.88 4.16
C GLN A 187 18.23 -4.90 3.59
N GLN A 188 19.18 -5.40 2.79
CA GLN A 188 20.18 -4.55 2.16
C GLN A 188 19.55 -3.56 1.17
N ALA A 189 18.63 -4.01 0.34
CA ALA A 189 17.91 -3.14 -0.61
C ALA A 189 17.10 -2.06 0.12
N PHE A 190 16.42 -2.42 1.21
CA PHE A 190 15.66 -1.48 2.03
C PHE A 190 16.58 -0.43 2.68
N ARG A 191 17.68 -0.86 3.31
CA ARG A 191 18.66 0.05 3.92
C ARG A 191 19.29 0.99 2.89
N ALA A 192 19.62 0.49 1.70
CA ALA A 192 20.17 1.31 0.62
C ALA A 192 19.15 2.36 0.12
N ALA A 193 17.89 1.97 -0.06
CA ALA A 193 16.84 2.89 -0.50
C ALA A 193 16.47 3.95 0.54
N CYS A 194 16.69 3.66 1.82
CA CYS A 194 16.35 4.53 2.93
C CYS A 194 17.58 5.15 3.60
N ALA A 195 18.76 5.10 2.98
CA ALA A 195 20.03 5.52 3.58
C ALA A 195 20.05 6.99 4.06
N THR A 196 19.24 7.85 3.47
CA THR A 196 19.14 9.28 3.84
C THR A 196 17.99 9.58 4.80
N VAL A 197 17.16 8.58 5.13
CA VAL A 197 16.00 8.76 6.02
C VAL A 197 16.42 8.34 7.44
N PRO A 198 16.17 9.18 8.45
CA PRO A 198 16.41 8.79 9.84
C PRO A 198 15.58 7.58 10.23
N VAL A 199 16.20 6.67 10.98
CA VAL A 199 15.59 5.41 11.40
C VAL A 199 15.55 5.32 12.92
N VAL A 200 14.40 5.03 13.48
CA VAL A 200 14.21 4.66 14.89
C VAL A 200 13.96 3.16 14.93
N GLU A 201 14.89 2.41 15.51
CA GLU A 201 14.70 0.97 15.74
C GLU A 201 14.08 0.76 17.12
N LEU A 202 13.00 -0.05 17.16
CA LEU A 202 12.35 -0.45 18.41
C LEU A 202 13.01 -1.75 18.92
N GLY A 203 13.43 -1.75 20.18
CA GLY A 203 13.96 -2.97 20.81
C GLY A 203 12.85 -3.96 21.17
N ASN A 204 13.23 -5.19 21.51
CA ASN A 204 12.29 -6.23 21.93
C ASN A 204 11.51 -5.84 23.20
N GLU A 205 12.09 -4.99 24.03
CA GLU A 205 11.48 -4.44 25.22
C GLU A 205 10.25 -3.56 24.94
N PHE A 206 10.14 -3.00 23.73
CA PHE A 206 9.01 -2.13 23.36
C PHE A 206 7.66 -2.83 23.50
N SER A 207 7.61 -4.13 23.23
CA SER A 207 6.40 -4.95 23.38
C SER A 207 6.08 -5.33 24.84
N THR A 208 7.02 -5.14 25.76
CA THR A 208 6.89 -5.49 27.19
C THR A 208 6.81 -4.29 28.13
N LEU A 209 7.08 -3.08 27.61
CA LEU A 209 6.94 -1.83 28.36
C LEU A 209 5.47 -1.50 28.64
N ASP A 210 5.21 -0.80 29.73
CA ASP A 210 3.92 -0.15 29.92
C ASP A 210 3.63 0.84 28.79
N ALA A 211 2.40 0.84 28.29
CA ALA A 211 2.01 1.60 27.10
C ALA A 211 2.33 3.11 27.22
N GLY A 212 2.20 3.68 28.41
CA GLY A 212 2.52 5.09 28.65
C GLY A 212 4.01 5.39 28.58
N GLN A 213 4.85 4.48 29.10
CA GLN A 213 6.31 4.60 29.06
C GLN A 213 6.84 4.42 27.64
N ALA A 214 6.35 3.41 26.93
CA ALA A 214 6.68 3.17 25.53
C ALA A 214 6.33 4.36 24.65
N ALA A 215 5.16 4.99 24.87
CA ALA A 215 4.73 6.18 24.16
C ALA A 215 5.69 7.37 24.37
N SER A 216 6.04 7.66 25.61
CA SER A 216 6.90 8.78 25.96
C SER A 216 8.29 8.64 25.37
N GLU A 217 8.91 7.48 25.53
CA GLU A 217 10.24 7.19 24.98
C GLU A 217 10.28 7.26 23.46
N LEU A 218 9.25 6.73 22.78
CA LEU A 218 9.16 6.79 21.33
C LEU A 218 9.03 8.22 20.84
N LEU A 219 8.12 9.02 21.42
CA LEU A 219 7.92 10.40 21.02
C LEU A 219 9.16 11.26 21.27
N GLU A 220 9.92 11.02 22.33
CA GLU A 220 11.20 11.66 22.57
C GLU A 220 12.24 11.30 21.50
N LYS A 221 12.38 10.00 21.17
CA LYS A 221 13.27 9.54 20.09
C LYS A 221 12.89 10.16 18.74
N VAL A 222 11.61 10.19 18.41
CA VAL A 222 11.10 10.81 17.17
C VAL A 222 11.46 12.30 17.13
N ARG A 223 11.20 13.04 18.20
CA ARG A 223 11.54 14.48 18.29
C ARG A 223 13.04 14.73 18.18
N ALA A 224 13.87 13.94 18.85
CA ALA A 224 15.32 14.07 18.80
C ALA A 224 15.87 13.90 17.37
N HIS A 225 15.35 12.92 16.61
CA HIS A 225 15.75 12.70 15.22
C HIS A 225 15.31 13.81 14.28
N LEU A 226 14.17 14.46 14.57
CA LEU A 226 13.68 15.57 13.74
C LEU A 226 14.43 16.87 14.03
N HIS A 227 14.85 17.11 15.27
CA HIS A 227 15.61 18.32 15.65
C HIS A 227 17.05 18.28 15.14
N SER A 228 17.65 17.09 15.01
CA SER A 228 18.98 16.94 14.43
C SER A 228 19.07 17.29 12.93
N GLN A 229 17.94 17.34 12.21
CA GLN A 229 17.90 17.73 10.80
C GLN A 229 17.52 19.21 10.57
N GLY A 230 16.93 19.88 11.55
CA GLY A 230 16.60 21.30 11.50
C GLY A 230 17.78 22.28 11.71
N GLY A 231 18.95 21.75 12.00
CA GLY A 231 20.17 22.53 12.36
C GLY A 231 21.13 22.84 11.23
N VAL A 232 20.79 22.54 9.96
CA VAL A 232 21.67 22.80 8.79
C VAL A 232 20.98 23.71 7.77
N ALA A 233 20.37 24.78 8.24
CA ALA A 233 19.95 25.89 7.38
C ALA A 233 20.11 27.21 8.16
N SER A 234 21.32 27.67 8.24
CA SER A 234 21.67 29.07 8.54
C SER A 234 22.89 29.44 7.72
#